data_942e69dd1ffb91651533fea921596f60
#
_entry.id   942e69dd1ffb91651533fea921596f60
#
_cell.length_a   1.000
_cell.length_b   1.000
_cell.length_c   1.000
_cell.angle_alpha   90.00
_cell.angle_beta   90.00
_cell.angle_gamma   90.00
#
_symmetry.space_group_name_H-M   'P 1'
#
loop_
_entity.id
_entity.type
_entity.pdbx_description
1 polymer ?
#
loop_
_entity_poly.entity_id
_entity_poly.type
_entity_poly.pdbx_seq_one_letter_code
_entity_poly.pdbx_strand_id
1 'polypeptide(L)'
;GATTSSAAPPAASWAQKLAPLLFRDINTLADVAVRLYRDDGTLDEDAATELGRVLWAAKDDDAKRGADGGAPAEAKPTAARVSLRLLQLVVKAAAHFDAHEVQVISSHRGKARKGSRHRSGEAIDFVFPGVPPKKLADLLRSFARVGVGVYIHPRSQFVHLDVREQSYHWIDSSPPGRSWREHA
;
A
#
# COMPACT_ATOMS: atom_id res chain seq x y z
N GLY A 1 -43.85 -20.03 11.40
CA GLY A 1 -42.49 -19.70 11.16
C GLY A 1 -42.39 -18.55 10.17
N ALA A 2 -42.09 -17.35 10.65
CA ALA A 2 -41.85 -16.20 9.79
C ALA A 2 -40.39 -16.26 9.32
N THR A 3 -40.16 -16.50 8.05
CA THR A 3 -38.86 -16.36 7.40
C THR A 3 -38.58 -14.84 7.29
N THR A 4 -37.70 -14.34 8.15
CA THR A 4 -37.17 -12.99 7.98
C THR A 4 -36.23 -13.03 6.76
N SER A 5 -36.73 -12.51 5.63
CA SER A 5 -35.91 -12.19 4.47
C SER A 5 -34.93 -11.08 4.88
N SER A 6 -33.68 -11.45 5.07
CA SER A 6 -32.62 -10.44 5.25
C SER A 6 -32.41 -9.75 3.90
N ALA A 7 -33.00 -8.58 3.74
CA ALA A 7 -32.72 -7.74 2.59
C ALA A 7 -31.23 -7.36 2.59
N ALA A 8 -30.56 -7.53 1.43
CA ALA A 8 -29.20 -7.08 1.26
C ALA A 8 -29.10 -5.57 1.59
N PRO A 9 -28.02 -5.12 2.23
CA PRO A 9 -27.85 -3.70 2.52
C PRO A 9 -27.86 -2.87 1.23
N PRO A 10 -28.37 -1.63 1.27
CA PRO A 10 -28.44 -0.79 0.09
C PRO A 10 -27.03 -0.53 -0.46
N ALA A 11 -26.88 -0.62 -1.77
CA ALA A 11 -25.63 -0.39 -2.44
C ALA A 11 -25.08 1.03 -2.17
N ALA A 12 -23.80 1.13 -1.82
CA ALA A 12 -23.12 2.41 -1.62
C ALA A 12 -22.67 2.98 -2.98
N SER A 13 -23.30 4.04 -3.43
CA SER A 13 -23.08 4.63 -4.77
C SER A 13 -21.60 4.95 -5.09
N TRP A 14 -20.79 5.27 -4.08
CA TRP A 14 -19.36 5.52 -4.23
C TRP A 14 -18.57 4.23 -4.45
N ALA A 15 -18.95 3.15 -3.77
CA ALA A 15 -18.26 1.86 -3.87
C ALA A 15 -18.49 1.21 -5.24
N GLN A 16 -19.66 1.38 -5.83
CA GLN A 16 -19.97 0.90 -7.18
C GLN A 16 -19.12 1.54 -8.27
N LYS A 17 -18.61 2.76 -8.02
CA LYS A 17 -17.75 3.50 -8.96
C LYS A 17 -16.28 3.10 -8.84
N LEU A 18 -15.89 2.34 -7.82
CA LEU A 18 -14.52 1.90 -7.65
C LEU A 18 -14.22 0.73 -8.61
N ALA A 19 -13.40 0.98 -9.61
CA ALA A 19 -12.81 -0.07 -10.42
C ALA A 19 -11.79 -0.87 -9.61
N PRO A 20 -11.48 -2.13 -9.99
CA PRO A 20 -10.33 -2.84 -9.45
C PRO A 20 -9.06 -2.03 -9.66
N LEU A 21 -8.24 -1.90 -8.61
CA LEU A 21 -6.97 -1.20 -8.63
C LEU A 21 -5.84 -2.21 -8.80
N LEU A 22 -5.02 -2.05 -9.83
CA LEU A 22 -3.87 -2.91 -10.08
C LEU A 22 -2.69 -2.44 -9.22
N PHE A 23 -2.19 -3.30 -8.35
CA PHE A 23 -0.92 -3.11 -7.64
C PHE A 23 0.16 -3.90 -8.38
N ARG A 24 1.19 -3.20 -8.83
CA ARG A 24 2.34 -3.76 -9.53
C ARG A 24 3.61 -3.50 -8.75
N ASP A 25 4.27 -4.53 -8.25
CA ASP A 25 5.60 -4.39 -7.63
C ASP A 25 6.66 -4.34 -8.73
N ILE A 26 7.34 -3.19 -8.86
CA ILE A 26 8.32 -2.97 -9.93
C ILE A 26 9.60 -3.78 -9.78
N ASN A 27 9.85 -4.39 -8.62
CA ASN A 27 11.07 -5.18 -8.35
C ASN A 27 10.84 -6.67 -8.62
N THR A 28 9.65 -7.18 -8.30
CA THR A 28 9.31 -8.61 -8.43
C THR A 28 8.45 -8.89 -9.65
N LEU A 29 7.88 -7.83 -10.27
CA LEU A 29 6.89 -7.90 -11.33
C LEU A 29 5.61 -8.66 -10.91
N ALA A 30 5.37 -8.77 -9.61
CA ALA A 30 4.13 -9.34 -9.09
C ALA A 30 3.01 -8.32 -9.25
N ASP A 31 1.92 -8.76 -9.87
CA ASP A 31 0.72 -7.96 -10.11
C ASP A 31 -0.45 -8.56 -9.36
N VAL A 32 -1.26 -7.72 -8.72
CA VAL A 32 -2.55 -8.08 -8.15
C VAL A 32 -3.56 -6.98 -8.37
N ALA A 33 -4.70 -7.33 -8.96
CA ALA A 33 -5.83 -6.41 -9.11
C ALA A 33 -6.85 -6.69 -8.03
N VAL A 34 -7.14 -5.68 -7.20
CA VAL A 34 -8.07 -5.82 -6.08
C VAL A 34 -9.13 -4.73 -6.10
N ARG A 35 -10.32 -5.09 -5.67
CA ARG A 35 -11.38 -4.16 -5.32
C ARG A 35 -11.59 -4.25 -3.80
N LEU A 36 -11.10 -3.27 -3.08
CA LEU A 36 -11.06 -3.30 -1.61
C LEU A 36 -12.43 -3.17 -0.94
N TYR A 37 -13.45 -2.70 -1.67
CA TYR A 37 -14.80 -2.53 -1.16
C TYR A 37 -15.83 -3.19 -2.06
N ARG A 38 -16.80 -3.86 -1.45
CA ARG A 38 -17.96 -4.43 -2.11
C ARG A 38 -18.93 -3.35 -2.56
N ASP A 39 -19.92 -3.69 -3.36
CA ASP A 39 -20.92 -2.74 -3.89
C ASP A 39 -21.74 -2.04 -2.81
N ASP A 40 -21.90 -2.67 -1.66
CA ASP A 40 -22.59 -2.11 -0.48
C ASP A 40 -21.71 -1.18 0.36
N GLY A 41 -20.44 -1.00 -0.03
CA GLY A 41 -19.47 -0.17 0.68
C GLY A 41 -18.76 -0.87 1.84
N THR A 42 -19.07 -2.14 2.10
CA THR A 42 -18.35 -2.92 3.10
C THR A 42 -16.95 -3.30 2.59
N LEU A 43 -16.02 -3.44 3.53
CA LEU A 43 -14.67 -3.91 3.22
C LEU A 43 -14.72 -5.36 2.72
N ASP A 44 -13.99 -5.64 1.66
CA ASP A 44 -13.70 -7.02 1.25
C ASP A 44 -12.44 -7.50 1.97
N GLU A 45 -12.63 -8.24 3.06
CA GLU A 45 -11.53 -8.71 3.90
C GLU A 45 -10.62 -9.70 3.18
N ASP A 46 -11.16 -10.51 2.26
CA ASP A 46 -10.38 -11.44 1.46
C ASP A 46 -9.47 -10.69 0.49
N ALA A 47 -10.00 -9.67 -0.20
CA ALA A 47 -9.22 -8.80 -1.07
C ALA A 47 -8.14 -8.03 -0.29
N ALA A 48 -8.46 -7.52 0.90
CA ALA A 48 -7.49 -6.85 1.77
C ALA A 48 -6.37 -7.80 2.25
N THR A 49 -6.73 -9.04 2.59
CA THR A 49 -5.79 -10.07 3.02
C THR A 49 -4.86 -10.48 1.88
N GLU A 50 -5.40 -10.71 0.69
CA GLU A 50 -4.61 -11.08 -0.49
C GLU A 50 -3.64 -9.97 -0.89
N LEU A 51 -4.11 -8.72 -0.96
CA LEU A 51 -3.25 -7.56 -1.21
C LEU A 51 -2.15 -7.44 -0.15
N GLY A 52 -2.52 -7.58 1.13
CA GLY A 52 -1.57 -7.55 2.23
C GLY A 52 -0.51 -8.66 2.12
N ARG A 53 -0.90 -9.86 1.69
CA ARG A 53 -0.01 -10.98 1.45
C ARG A 53 0.99 -10.68 0.32
N VAL A 54 0.52 -10.18 -0.81
CA VAL A 54 1.36 -9.85 -1.97
C VAL A 54 2.37 -8.74 -1.61
N LEU A 55 1.92 -7.67 -0.98
CA LEU A 55 2.79 -6.57 -0.57
C LEU A 55 3.78 -6.95 0.54
N TRP A 56 3.48 -7.99 1.32
CA TRP A 56 4.41 -8.51 2.32
C TRP A 56 5.45 -9.45 1.72
N ALA A 57 5.05 -10.34 0.83
CA ALA A 57 5.90 -11.40 0.27
C ALA A 57 7.01 -10.87 -0.67
N ALA A 58 6.81 -9.70 -1.24
CA ALA A 58 7.65 -9.14 -2.30
C ALA A 58 9.16 -9.01 -1.99
N LYS A 59 9.62 -9.27 -0.77
CA LYS A 59 11.07 -9.22 -0.41
C LYS A 59 11.56 -10.29 0.57
N ASP A 60 10.74 -11.24 0.96
CA ASP A 60 11.23 -12.38 1.77
C ASP A 60 12.00 -13.41 0.91
N ASP A 61 11.86 -13.38 -0.43
CA ASP A 61 12.55 -14.30 -1.35
C ASP A 61 14.06 -14.06 -1.45
N ASP A 62 14.56 -12.87 -1.14
CA ASP A 62 16.01 -12.62 -1.05
C ASP A 62 16.70 -13.36 0.11
N ALA A 63 15.93 -13.82 1.10
CA ALA A 63 16.47 -14.58 2.22
C ALA A 63 16.63 -16.07 1.92
N LYS A 64 16.02 -16.60 0.85
CA LYS A 64 16.00 -18.06 0.55
C LYS A 64 16.96 -18.50 -0.55
N ARG A 65 17.71 -17.59 -1.19
CA ARG A 65 18.75 -17.96 -2.17
C ARG A 65 20.10 -18.35 -1.58
N GLY A 66 20.20 -18.46 -0.26
CA GLY A 66 21.43 -18.90 0.42
C GLY A 66 21.13 -20.01 1.41
N ALA A 67 21.52 -21.23 1.06
CA ALA A 67 21.66 -22.45 1.85
C ALA A 67 20.47 -23.43 1.90
N ASP A 68 20.77 -24.60 1.36
CA ASP A 68 20.19 -25.94 1.63
C ASP A 68 18.71 -26.23 1.32
N GLY A 69 18.56 -27.23 0.44
CA GLY A 69 17.35 -27.85 -0.10
C GLY A 69 16.35 -28.43 0.89
N GLY A 70 15.90 -27.68 1.88
CA GLY A 70 14.78 -28.02 2.74
C GLY A 70 13.46 -27.45 2.18
N ALA A 71 12.44 -28.31 2.05
CA ALA A 71 11.10 -27.87 1.66
C ALA A 71 10.62 -26.73 2.56
N PRO A 72 9.97 -25.68 2.00
CA PRO A 72 9.46 -24.58 2.81
C PRO A 72 8.39 -25.12 3.75
N ALA A 73 8.59 -24.95 5.06
CA ALA A 73 7.53 -25.15 6.02
C ALA A 73 6.35 -24.23 5.61
N GLU A 74 5.17 -24.81 5.42
CA GLU A 74 3.93 -24.10 5.18
C GLU A 74 3.72 -23.09 6.33
N ALA A 75 4.13 -21.85 6.10
CA ALA A 75 3.79 -20.78 7.00
C ALA A 75 2.28 -20.57 6.90
N LYS A 76 1.54 -20.96 7.94
CA LYS A 76 0.11 -20.64 8.07
C LYS A 76 -0.08 -19.16 7.72
N PRO A 77 -1.08 -18.80 6.90
CA PRO A 77 -1.37 -17.42 6.59
C PRO A 77 -1.73 -16.69 7.89
N THR A 78 -0.75 -16.02 8.46
CA THR A 78 -0.99 -15.11 9.59
C THR A 78 -1.68 -13.89 9.01
N ALA A 79 -2.78 -13.46 9.63
CA ALA A 79 -3.61 -12.31 9.25
C ALA A 79 -2.77 -11.14 8.70
N ALA A 80 -3.35 -10.40 7.74
CA ALA A 80 -2.73 -9.34 6.96
C ALA A 80 -1.66 -8.55 7.73
N ARG A 81 -0.39 -8.77 7.38
CA ARG A 81 0.76 -8.10 8.03
C ARG A 81 0.90 -6.64 7.58
N VAL A 82 0.22 -6.26 6.49
CA VAL A 82 0.18 -4.88 6.02
C VAL A 82 -1.02 -4.17 6.64
N SER A 83 -0.80 -2.95 7.14
CA SER A 83 -1.84 -2.16 7.78
C SER A 83 -3.03 -1.94 6.85
N LEU A 84 -4.23 -2.38 7.26
CA LEU A 84 -5.47 -2.16 6.52
C LEU A 84 -5.70 -0.67 6.25
N ARG A 85 -5.43 0.18 7.24
CA ARG A 85 -5.54 1.63 7.08
C ARG A 85 -4.64 2.16 5.97
N LEU A 86 -3.41 1.62 5.85
CA LEU A 86 -2.51 2.00 4.77
C LEU A 86 -3.13 1.68 3.41
N LEU A 87 -3.68 0.46 3.24
CA LEU A 87 -4.35 0.04 2.01
C LEU A 87 -5.54 0.93 1.67
N GLN A 88 -6.38 1.25 2.66
CA GLN A 88 -7.53 2.13 2.48
C GLN A 88 -7.13 3.55 2.03
N LEU A 89 -6.03 4.10 2.58
CA LEU A 89 -5.53 5.41 2.20
C LEU A 89 -5.00 5.42 0.76
N VAL A 90 -4.32 4.37 0.32
CA VAL A 90 -3.86 4.22 -1.08
C VAL A 90 -5.04 4.14 -2.02
N VAL A 91 -6.06 3.31 -1.73
CA VAL A 91 -7.28 3.20 -2.56
C VAL A 91 -8.05 4.52 -2.61
N LYS A 92 -8.15 5.24 -1.48
CA LYS A 92 -8.78 6.56 -1.44
C LYS A 92 -8.04 7.58 -2.31
N ALA A 93 -6.71 7.56 -2.28
CA ALA A 93 -5.90 8.42 -3.13
C ALA A 93 -6.04 8.05 -4.61
N ALA A 94 -6.06 6.76 -4.95
CA ALA A 94 -6.27 6.28 -6.30
C ALA A 94 -7.63 6.74 -6.86
N ALA A 95 -8.70 6.62 -6.06
CA ALA A 95 -10.03 7.09 -6.43
C ALA A 95 -10.07 8.61 -6.68
N HIS A 96 -9.32 9.40 -5.91
CA HIS A 96 -9.25 10.85 -6.10
C HIS A 96 -8.61 11.24 -7.45
N PHE A 97 -7.59 10.51 -7.88
CA PHE A 97 -6.87 10.77 -9.13
C PHE A 97 -7.40 9.96 -10.32
N ASP A 98 -8.46 9.18 -10.14
CA ASP A 98 -8.94 8.20 -11.15
C ASP A 98 -7.81 7.27 -11.63
N ALA A 99 -6.95 6.88 -10.68
CA ALA A 99 -5.81 6.02 -10.98
C ALA A 99 -6.25 4.55 -10.95
N HIS A 100 -5.85 3.80 -11.98
CA HIS A 100 -6.16 2.38 -12.13
C HIS A 100 -4.98 1.46 -11.80
N GLU A 101 -3.79 2.04 -11.60
CA GLU A 101 -2.54 1.33 -11.29
C GLU A 101 -1.78 2.02 -10.16
N VAL A 102 -1.22 1.21 -9.26
CA VAL A 102 -0.24 1.58 -8.23
C VAL A 102 1.06 0.88 -8.56
N GLN A 103 2.08 1.62 -8.94
CA GLN A 103 3.44 1.07 -9.06
C GLN A 103 4.11 1.11 -7.69
N VAL A 104 4.27 -0.06 -7.09
CA VAL A 104 4.87 -0.23 -5.77
C VAL A 104 6.39 -0.30 -5.92
N ILE A 105 7.07 0.68 -5.36
CA ILE A 105 8.54 0.76 -5.34
C ILE A 105 9.09 0.01 -4.15
N SER A 106 8.41 0.08 -3.01
CA SER A 106 8.76 -0.67 -1.83
C SER A 106 7.57 -0.74 -0.85
N SER A 107 7.35 -1.92 -0.31
CA SER A 107 6.35 -2.16 0.74
C SER A 107 7.04 -2.71 1.99
N HIS A 108 6.80 -3.97 2.37
CA HIS A 108 7.51 -4.59 3.48
C HIS A 108 9.01 -4.75 3.21
N ARG A 109 9.84 -4.47 4.22
CA ARG A 109 11.31 -4.65 4.20
C ARG A 109 11.77 -5.31 5.49
N GLY A 110 11.91 -6.63 5.51
CA GLY A 110 12.34 -7.41 6.68
C GLY A 110 13.70 -6.97 7.24
N LYS A 111 14.64 -6.57 6.38
CA LYS A 111 15.98 -6.07 6.75
C LYS A 111 16.03 -4.57 7.07
N ALA A 112 14.90 -3.85 7.03
CA ALA A 112 14.90 -2.45 7.42
C ALA A 112 15.29 -2.28 8.89
N ARG A 113 15.86 -1.10 9.23
CA ARG A 113 16.25 -0.78 10.60
C ARG A 113 15.10 -0.97 11.58
N LYS A 114 15.40 -1.31 12.83
CA LYS A 114 14.42 -1.37 13.91
C LYS A 114 13.67 -0.03 14.00
N GLY A 115 12.34 -0.08 14.10
CA GLY A 115 11.48 1.11 14.11
C GLY A 115 11.11 1.66 12.71
N SER A 116 11.57 1.04 11.63
CA SER A 116 11.09 1.37 10.28
C SER A 116 9.65 0.88 10.08
N ARG A 117 8.77 1.75 9.59
CA ARG A 117 7.37 1.41 9.29
C ARG A 117 7.22 0.47 8.10
N HIS A 118 8.19 0.42 7.20
CA HIS A 118 8.27 -0.65 6.20
C HIS A 118 8.44 -2.03 6.83
N ARG A 119 9.18 -2.13 7.94
CA ARG A 119 9.38 -3.40 8.64
C ARG A 119 8.11 -3.89 9.35
N SER A 120 7.29 -2.97 9.84
CA SER A 120 6.03 -3.30 10.51
C SER A 120 4.84 -3.44 9.55
N GLY A 121 5.03 -3.25 8.23
CA GLY A 121 3.94 -3.29 7.25
C GLY A 121 3.03 -2.06 7.29
N GLU A 122 3.52 -0.97 7.85
CA GLU A 122 2.79 0.29 8.02
C GLU A 122 3.21 1.36 6.99
N ALA A 123 4.05 1.03 6.01
CA ALA A 123 4.52 1.98 5.01
C ALA A 123 4.59 1.38 3.61
N ILE A 124 4.44 2.25 2.62
CA ILE A 124 4.59 1.95 1.19
C ILE A 124 5.24 3.13 0.47
N ASP A 125 6.17 2.82 -0.44
CA ASP A 125 6.72 3.76 -1.42
C ASP A 125 6.08 3.44 -2.78
N PHE A 126 5.45 4.42 -3.43
CA PHE A 126 4.68 4.17 -4.65
C PHE A 126 4.52 5.41 -5.52
N VAL A 127 4.04 5.18 -6.74
CA VAL A 127 3.55 6.21 -7.67
C VAL A 127 2.25 5.76 -8.31
N PHE A 128 1.45 6.72 -8.76
CA PHE A 128 0.40 6.49 -9.75
C PHE A 128 0.92 6.95 -11.11
N PRO A 129 0.92 6.08 -12.15
CA PRO A 129 1.30 6.48 -13.50
C PRO A 129 0.54 7.73 -13.95
N GLY A 130 1.26 8.72 -14.43
CA GLY A 130 0.66 9.98 -14.89
C GLY A 130 0.34 11.01 -13.79
N VAL A 131 0.47 10.67 -12.50
CA VAL A 131 0.25 11.61 -11.39
C VAL A 131 1.59 12.12 -10.87
N PRO A 132 1.86 13.44 -10.92
CA PRO A 132 3.10 13.99 -10.38
C PRO A 132 3.23 13.71 -8.87
N PRO A 133 4.39 13.24 -8.37
CA PRO A 133 4.59 12.91 -6.96
C PRO A 133 4.24 14.04 -5.99
N LYS A 134 4.48 15.28 -6.36
CA LYS A 134 4.10 16.45 -5.54
C LYS A 134 2.59 16.54 -5.36
N LYS A 135 1.80 16.39 -6.43
CA LYS A 135 0.33 16.42 -6.35
C LYS A 135 -0.21 15.28 -5.50
N LEU A 136 0.37 14.08 -5.66
CA LEU A 136 0.02 12.94 -4.83
C LEU A 136 0.35 13.21 -3.35
N ALA A 137 1.54 13.73 -3.06
CA ALA A 137 1.95 14.08 -1.70
C ALA A 137 1.04 15.14 -1.07
N ASP A 138 0.61 16.16 -1.82
CA ASP A 138 -0.29 17.21 -1.33
C ASP A 138 -1.64 16.63 -0.89
N LEU A 139 -2.21 15.71 -1.68
CA LEU A 139 -3.42 14.99 -1.26
C LEU A 139 -3.17 14.15 0.00
N LEU A 140 -2.10 13.36 0.02
CA LEU A 140 -1.81 12.47 1.14
C LEU A 140 -1.56 13.23 2.45
N ARG A 141 -0.98 14.42 2.39
CA ARG A 141 -0.77 15.32 3.53
C ARG A 141 -2.07 15.84 4.14
N SER A 142 -3.16 15.86 3.37
CA SER A 142 -4.48 16.22 3.88
C SER A 142 -5.10 15.14 4.78
N PHE A 143 -4.56 13.94 4.77
CA PHE A 143 -5.03 12.86 5.65
C PHE A 143 -4.41 13.00 7.05
N ALA A 144 -5.21 12.72 8.07
CA ALA A 144 -4.73 12.73 9.44
C ALA A 144 -3.88 11.49 9.75
N ARG A 145 -2.93 11.61 10.68
CA ARG A 145 -2.17 10.50 11.26
C ARG A 145 -1.37 9.71 10.21
N VAL A 146 -0.66 10.44 9.35
CA VAL A 146 0.17 9.90 8.28
C VAL A 146 1.58 10.48 8.27
N GLY A 147 2.53 9.69 7.80
CA GLY A 147 3.81 10.18 7.34
C GLY A 147 3.81 10.26 5.83
N VAL A 148 4.18 11.42 5.28
CA VAL A 148 4.25 11.63 3.84
C VAL A 148 5.61 12.20 3.46
N GLY A 149 6.37 11.42 2.70
CA GLY A 149 7.61 11.86 2.08
C GLY A 149 7.46 11.99 0.57
N VAL A 150 7.92 13.08 -0.01
CA VAL A 150 8.00 13.19 -1.47
C VAL A 150 9.45 13.22 -1.90
N TYR A 151 9.81 12.33 -2.81
CA TYR A 151 11.13 12.19 -3.41
C TYR A 151 11.12 12.85 -4.77
N ILE A 152 11.96 13.86 -4.95
CA ILE A 152 11.89 14.77 -6.12
C ILE A 152 13.13 14.74 -7.00
N HIS A 153 14.13 13.94 -6.67
CA HIS A 153 15.32 13.80 -7.52
C HIS A 153 14.92 13.15 -8.87
N PRO A 154 15.44 13.61 -10.02
CA PRO A 154 15.03 13.13 -11.36
C PRO A 154 15.09 11.61 -11.55
N ARG A 155 15.99 10.90 -10.84
CA ARG A 155 16.13 9.45 -10.87
C ARG A 155 15.38 8.71 -9.76
N SER A 156 14.59 9.42 -8.92
CA SER A 156 13.96 8.86 -7.73
C SER A 156 12.71 9.66 -7.39
N GLN A 157 11.72 9.58 -8.27
CA GLN A 157 10.46 10.32 -8.14
C GLN A 157 9.36 9.38 -7.66
N PHE A 158 9.01 9.48 -6.37
CA PHE A 158 7.94 8.68 -5.76
C PHE A 158 7.46 9.33 -4.46
N VAL A 159 6.41 8.77 -3.89
CA VAL A 159 5.88 9.19 -2.60
C VAL A 159 6.00 8.04 -1.60
N HIS A 160 6.45 8.37 -0.39
CA HIS A 160 6.33 7.52 0.78
C HIS A 160 5.04 7.86 1.51
N LEU A 161 4.27 6.85 1.87
CA LEU A 161 3.13 6.96 2.77
C LEU A 161 3.29 5.98 3.91
N ASP A 162 3.09 6.43 5.15
CA ASP A 162 2.97 5.55 6.30
C ASP A 162 1.84 5.98 7.24
N VAL A 163 1.37 5.05 8.07
CA VAL A 163 0.40 5.31 9.12
C VAL A 163 1.09 5.50 10.46
N ARG A 164 0.72 6.56 11.20
CA ARG A 164 1.33 6.94 12.48
C ARG A 164 0.37 7.75 13.34
N GLU A 165 0.69 7.97 14.60
CA GLU A 165 -0.15 8.75 15.50
C GLU A 165 -0.08 10.25 15.20
N GLN A 166 1.13 10.80 15.02
CA GLN A 166 1.35 12.21 14.72
C GLN A 166 1.83 12.35 13.28
N SER A 167 1.14 13.17 12.49
CA SER A 167 1.54 13.43 11.10
C SER A 167 2.93 14.02 11.03
N TYR A 168 3.68 13.60 10.00
CA TYR A 168 5.02 14.10 9.73
C TYR A 168 5.28 14.13 8.23
N HIS A 169 5.72 15.25 7.72
CA HIS A 169 5.90 15.44 6.29
C HIS A 169 7.33 15.88 5.98
N TRP A 170 7.87 15.40 4.84
CA TRP A 170 9.20 15.79 4.39
C TRP A 170 9.32 15.80 2.88
N ILE A 171 10.34 16.50 2.40
CA ILE A 171 10.80 16.46 1.01
C ILE A 171 12.20 15.85 1.03
N ASP A 172 12.50 14.99 0.06
CA ASP A 172 13.83 14.42 -0.14
C ASP A 172 14.27 14.68 -1.59
N SER A 173 15.29 15.52 -1.74
CA SER A 173 15.87 15.89 -3.03
C SER A 173 17.15 15.10 -3.36
N SER A 174 17.53 14.15 -2.49
CA SER A 174 18.77 13.40 -2.64
C SER A 174 18.75 12.42 -3.82
N PRO A 175 19.91 12.13 -4.42
CA PRO A 175 20.03 11.05 -5.39
C PRO A 175 19.79 9.69 -4.73
N PRO A 176 19.44 8.64 -5.51
CA PRO A 176 19.28 7.29 -5.00
C PRO A 176 20.44 6.84 -4.12
N GLY A 177 20.12 6.23 -2.97
CA GLY A 177 21.11 5.77 -1.98
C GLY A 177 21.60 6.84 -1.00
N ARG A 178 21.14 8.07 -1.10
CA ARG A 178 21.35 9.17 -0.14
C ARG A 178 20.02 9.55 0.53
N SER A 179 20.08 10.37 1.57
CA SER A 179 18.90 10.91 2.24
C SER A 179 19.19 12.33 2.74
N TRP A 180 18.52 13.31 2.11
CA TRP A 180 18.57 14.73 2.48
C TRP A 180 17.14 15.20 2.71
N ARG A 181 16.62 14.92 3.90
CA ARG A 181 15.23 15.20 4.23
C ARG A 181 15.08 16.58 4.84
N GLU A 182 14.20 17.35 4.27
CA GLU A 182 13.74 18.61 4.82
C GLU A 182 12.30 18.46 5.31
N HIS A 183 11.99 19.05 6.47
CA HIS A 183 10.62 19.05 6.98
C HIS A 183 9.76 19.94 6.06
N ALA A 184 8.54 19.45 5.72
CA ALA A 184 7.64 20.14 4.79
C ALA A 184 6.29 20.44 5.44
#